data_50aafded127b431fff78d9535f4c30c0
#
_entry.id   50aafded127b431fff78d9535f4c30c0
#
_cell.length_a   1.000
_cell.length_b   1.000
_cell.length_c   1.000
_cell.angle_alpha   90.00
_cell.angle_beta   90.00
_cell.angle_gamma   90.00
#
_symmetry.space_group_name_H-M   'P 1'
#
loop_
_entity.id
_entity.type
_entity.pdbx_description
1 polymer ?
#
loop_
_entity_poly.entity_id
_entity_poly.type
_entity_poly.pdbx_seq_one_letter_code
_entity_poly.pdbx_strand_id
1 'polypeptide(L)'
;MGGMTSIPSSYSGETLIRSLAEKFNADYQILHAPTIVQSPDIKLALMKEPSVAAVIDSARNADVAFVGIGSRGANSSIHILQSAGINEKDNPDFYSKWAGDLAGRFFDRDGKSISKQLDSRTVGLELSEISKMKRVVGVAAGDEKTEGILAALRGGLISELVTSSNCALKLLEAAESKKLKELV
;
A
#
# COMPACT_ATOMS: atom_id res chain seq x y z
N MET A 1 -3.64 2.72 8.63
CA MET A 1 -4.03 1.48 7.95
C MET A 1 -4.67 0.55 8.96
N GLY A 2 -5.73 -0.19 8.56
CA GLY A 2 -6.31 -1.25 9.39
C GLY A 2 -5.24 -2.26 9.81
N GLY A 3 -5.32 -2.76 11.05
CA GLY A 3 -4.33 -3.67 11.59
C GLY A 3 -4.37 -5.04 10.93
N MET A 4 -3.23 -5.57 10.50
CA MET A 4 -3.10 -6.95 10.08
C MET A 4 -2.93 -7.84 11.32
N THR A 5 -3.87 -8.74 11.54
CA THR A 5 -3.93 -9.61 12.73
C THR A 5 -2.93 -10.78 12.74
N SER A 6 -2.11 -10.96 11.70
CA SER A 6 -1.28 -12.16 11.51
C SER A 6 0.24 -11.90 11.40
N ILE A 7 0.71 -10.69 11.69
CA ILE A 7 2.16 -10.42 11.72
C ILE A 7 2.66 -10.61 13.17
N PRO A 8 3.83 -11.24 13.39
CA PRO A 8 4.43 -11.32 14.72
C PRO A 8 4.50 -9.93 15.37
N SER A 9 4.15 -9.83 16.65
CA SER A 9 3.97 -8.56 17.38
C SER A 9 5.19 -7.62 17.34
N SER A 10 6.40 -8.16 17.15
CA SER A 10 7.65 -7.38 17.05
C SER A 10 7.75 -6.49 15.80
N TYR A 11 6.94 -6.74 14.76
CA TYR A 11 6.97 -6.02 13.49
C TYR A 11 5.60 -5.47 13.08
N SER A 12 4.68 -5.32 14.02
CA SER A 12 3.36 -4.75 13.74
C SER A 12 3.45 -3.26 13.41
N GLY A 13 2.53 -2.77 12.60
CA GLY A 13 2.43 -1.32 12.31
C GLY A 13 2.22 -0.49 13.59
N GLU A 14 1.57 -1.05 14.61
CA GLU A 14 1.42 -0.43 15.93
C GLU A 14 2.77 -0.25 16.63
N THR A 15 3.59 -1.29 16.69
CA THR A 15 4.93 -1.22 17.31
C THR A 15 5.79 -0.17 16.61
N LEU A 16 5.74 -0.14 15.27
CA LEU A 16 6.49 0.83 14.48
C LEU A 16 6.06 2.27 14.77
N ILE A 17 4.75 2.56 14.75
CA ILE A 17 4.26 3.92 14.96
C ILE A 17 4.50 4.40 16.39
N ARG A 18 4.38 3.52 17.38
CA ARG A 18 4.71 3.81 18.78
C ARG A 18 6.18 4.20 18.92
N SER A 19 7.11 3.37 18.41
CA SER A 19 8.55 3.67 18.44
C SER A 19 8.92 4.96 17.71
N LEU A 20 8.21 5.28 16.64
CA LEU A 20 8.42 6.51 15.90
C LEU A 20 7.95 7.73 16.72
N ALA A 21 6.76 7.65 17.31
CA ALA A 21 6.18 8.69 18.15
C ALA A 21 7.08 8.98 19.37
N GLU A 22 7.59 7.94 20.05
CA GLU A 22 8.54 8.09 21.16
C GLU A 22 9.81 8.85 20.73
N LYS A 23 10.38 8.51 19.57
CA LYS A 23 11.58 9.19 19.03
C LYS A 23 11.36 10.66 18.71
N PHE A 24 10.17 11.02 18.26
CA PHE A 24 9.80 12.39 17.91
C PHE A 24 9.14 13.15 19.05
N ASN A 25 8.94 12.53 20.21
CA ASN A 25 8.16 13.07 21.33
C ASN A 25 6.79 13.60 20.85
N ALA A 26 6.08 12.77 20.09
CA ALA A 26 4.81 13.09 19.44
C ALA A 26 3.70 12.13 19.87
N ASP A 27 2.46 12.59 19.76
CA ASP A 27 1.28 11.74 19.91
C ASP A 27 1.09 10.86 18.66
N TYR A 28 0.39 9.72 18.82
CA TYR A 28 0.04 8.85 17.72
C TYR A 28 -1.39 8.34 17.83
N GLN A 29 -1.94 7.97 16.69
CA GLN A 29 -3.25 7.35 16.57
C GLN A 29 -3.14 6.03 15.79
N ILE A 30 -3.94 5.04 16.17
CA ILE A 30 -3.99 3.74 15.51
C ILE A 30 -5.38 3.52 14.95
N LEU A 31 -5.45 3.06 13.72
CA LEU A 31 -6.70 2.65 13.10
C LEU A 31 -7.05 1.22 13.57
N HIS A 32 -7.92 1.12 14.57
CA HIS A 32 -8.41 -0.16 15.08
C HIS A 32 -9.53 -0.72 14.18
N ALA A 33 -9.16 -1.18 12.99
CA ALA A 33 -10.08 -1.81 12.06
C ALA A 33 -9.35 -2.87 11.22
N PRO A 34 -10.02 -3.95 10.79
CA PRO A 34 -9.45 -4.89 9.82
C PRO A 34 -9.12 -4.15 8.52
N THR A 35 -8.02 -4.56 7.86
CA THR A 35 -7.63 -3.97 6.55
C THR A 35 -8.67 -4.27 5.49
N ILE A 36 -9.17 -5.51 5.42
CA ILE A 36 -10.20 -5.94 4.48
C ILE A 36 -11.34 -6.59 5.26
N VAL A 37 -12.56 -6.19 4.96
CA VAL A 37 -13.79 -6.72 5.55
C VAL A 37 -14.57 -7.58 4.57
N GLN A 38 -15.58 -8.31 5.06
CA GLN A 38 -16.35 -9.28 4.27
C GLN A 38 -17.27 -8.63 3.23
N SER A 39 -17.79 -7.44 3.51
CA SER A 39 -18.71 -6.74 2.59
C SER A 39 -18.47 -5.22 2.58
N PRO A 40 -18.91 -4.54 1.50
CA PRO A 40 -18.89 -3.08 1.43
C PRO A 40 -19.71 -2.42 2.56
N ASP A 41 -20.81 -3.03 2.98
CA ASP A 41 -21.66 -2.49 4.05
C ASP A 41 -20.95 -2.45 5.39
N ILE A 42 -20.14 -3.49 5.70
CA ILE A 42 -19.30 -3.50 6.90
C ILE A 42 -18.25 -2.39 6.83
N LYS A 43 -17.59 -2.19 5.67
CA LYS A 43 -16.68 -1.05 5.48
C LYS A 43 -17.38 0.27 5.73
N LEU A 44 -18.55 0.48 5.12
CA LEU A 44 -19.31 1.72 5.27
C LEU A 44 -19.73 1.96 6.74
N ALA A 45 -20.13 0.93 7.47
CA ALA A 45 -20.46 1.03 8.88
C ALA A 45 -19.21 1.42 9.70
N LEU A 46 -18.08 0.73 9.52
CA LEU A 46 -16.83 1.04 10.22
C LEU A 46 -16.34 2.46 9.93
N MET A 47 -16.40 2.91 8.68
CA MET A 47 -15.97 4.25 8.29
C MET A 47 -16.85 5.37 8.88
N LYS A 48 -18.05 5.05 9.37
CA LYS A 48 -18.95 5.98 10.08
C LYS A 48 -18.72 5.99 11.60
N GLU A 49 -18.03 5.00 12.15
CA GLU A 49 -17.71 4.98 13.58
C GLU A 49 -16.83 6.16 13.94
N PRO A 50 -17.19 6.98 14.95
CA PRO A 50 -16.47 8.22 15.27
C PRO A 50 -14.96 8.01 15.48
N SER A 51 -14.57 6.92 16.15
CA SER A 51 -13.16 6.59 16.41
C SER A 51 -12.39 6.25 15.14
N VAL A 52 -13.01 5.57 14.19
CA VAL A 52 -12.42 5.21 12.90
C VAL A 52 -12.37 6.44 11.99
N ALA A 53 -13.49 7.18 11.89
CA ALA A 53 -13.59 8.38 11.07
C ALA A 53 -12.53 9.43 11.46
N ALA A 54 -12.33 9.68 12.76
CA ALA A 54 -11.35 10.64 13.25
C ALA A 54 -9.92 10.29 12.81
N VAL A 55 -9.52 9.00 12.87
CA VAL A 55 -8.19 8.55 12.43
C VAL A 55 -8.04 8.67 10.92
N ILE A 56 -9.07 8.31 10.15
CA ILE A 56 -9.06 8.44 8.69
C ILE A 56 -8.97 9.90 8.27
N ASP A 57 -9.72 10.80 8.93
CA ASP A 57 -9.67 12.24 8.65
C ASP A 57 -8.31 12.84 9.01
N SER A 58 -7.72 12.44 10.14
CA SER A 58 -6.34 12.81 10.48
C SER A 58 -5.34 12.35 9.41
N ALA A 59 -5.47 11.11 8.94
CA ALA A 59 -4.61 10.57 7.89
C ALA A 59 -4.78 11.33 6.57
N ARG A 60 -6.01 11.69 6.20
CA ARG A 60 -6.34 12.44 4.96
C ARG A 60 -5.71 13.83 4.95
N ASN A 61 -5.61 14.47 6.12
CA ASN A 61 -5.07 15.82 6.31
C ASN A 61 -3.57 15.83 6.67
N ALA A 62 -2.89 14.69 6.68
CA ALA A 62 -1.47 14.63 6.98
C ALA A 62 -0.62 15.27 5.87
N ASP A 63 0.43 16.00 6.25
CA ASP A 63 1.36 16.63 5.30
C ASP A 63 2.27 15.61 4.61
N VAL A 64 2.58 14.50 5.28
CA VAL A 64 3.48 13.45 4.79
C VAL A 64 2.90 12.08 5.10
N ALA A 65 2.86 11.21 4.10
CA ALA A 65 2.56 9.80 4.27
C ALA A 65 3.82 8.95 4.07
N PHE A 66 4.11 8.06 5.01
CA PHE A 66 5.10 6.99 4.81
C PHE A 66 4.37 5.69 4.50
N VAL A 67 4.70 5.08 3.38
CA VAL A 67 3.99 3.90 2.87
C VAL A 67 4.96 2.79 2.47
N GLY A 68 4.67 1.57 2.90
CA GLY A 68 5.33 0.38 2.34
C GLY A 68 4.76 0.06 0.97
N ILE A 69 5.58 -0.47 0.08
CA ILE A 69 5.16 -0.93 -1.24
C ILE A 69 5.27 -2.45 -1.29
N GLY A 70 4.13 -3.12 -1.52
CA GLY A 70 4.08 -4.53 -1.84
C GLY A 70 4.36 -4.79 -3.31
N SER A 71 4.75 -6.01 -3.64
CA SER A 71 4.94 -6.47 -5.01
C SER A 71 4.55 -7.93 -5.12
N ARG A 72 4.11 -8.36 -6.28
CA ARG A 72 3.73 -9.75 -6.54
C ARG A 72 4.83 -10.76 -6.14
N GLY A 73 6.08 -10.42 -6.35
CA GLY A 73 7.23 -11.26 -5.98
C GLY A 73 7.51 -11.34 -4.48
N ALA A 74 6.87 -10.51 -3.67
CA ALA A 74 7.09 -10.44 -2.23
C ALA A 74 5.94 -11.10 -1.45
N ASN A 75 6.27 -12.02 -0.54
CA ASN A 75 5.27 -12.79 0.21
C ASN A 75 4.40 -11.96 1.16
N SER A 76 4.82 -10.74 1.51
CA SER A 76 4.10 -9.89 2.49
C SER A 76 2.66 -9.59 2.08
N SER A 77 2.41 -9.37 0.80
CA SER A 77 1.08 -9.01 0.28
C SER A 77 0.15 -10.21 0.09
N ILE A 78 0.70 -11.41 -0.03
CA ILE A 78 -0.08 -12.65 -0.17
C ILE A 78 -0.96 -12.87 1.07
N HIS A 79 -0.46 -12.59 2.27
CA HIS A 79 -1.24 -12.73 3.50
C HIS A 79 -2.48 -11.83 3.54
N ILE A 80 -2.40 -10.63 2.94
CA ILE A 80 -3.55 -9.72 2.83
C ILE A 80 -4.62 -10.36 1.93
N LEU A 81 -4.23 -10.90 0.78
CA LEU A 81 -5.15 -11.56 -0.15
C LEU A 81 -5.76 -12.83 0.45
N GLN A 82 -4.96 -13.65 1.11
CA GLN A 82 -5.45 -14.86 1.79
C GLN A 82 -6.49 -14.52 2.87
N SER A 83 -6.25 -13.46 3.66
CA SER A 83 -7.22 -13.01 4.67
C SER A 83 -8.54 -12.51 4.06
N ALA A 84 -8.50 -12.05 2.81
CA ALA A 84 -9.66 -11.64 2.03
C ALA A 84 -10.34 -12.78 1.27
N GLY A 85 -9.83 -14.02 1.38
CA GLY A 85 -10.32 -15.18 0.64
C GLY A 85 -9.95 -15.15 -0.85
N ILE A 86 -8.92 -14.39 -1.24
CA ILE A 86 -8.48 -14.26 -2.62
C ILE A 86 -7.23 -15.11 -2.83
N ASN A 87 -7.30 -16.07 -3.74
CA ASN A 87 -6.18 -16.92 -4.14
C ASN A 87 -6.02 -16.93 -5.67
N GLU A 88 -4.84 -17.33 -6.17
CA GLU A 88 -4.52 -17.26 -7.58
C GLU A 88 -5.38 -18.22 -8.44
N LYS A 89 -5.73 -19.39 -7.90
CA LYS A 89 -6.51 -20.41 -8.61
C LYS A 89 -7.90 -19.89 -8.99
N ASP A 90 -8.56 -19.18 -8.05
CA ASP A 90 -9.92 -18.71 -8.25
C ASP A 90 -9.98 -17.29 -8.83
N ASN A 91 -8.84 -16.58 -8.84
CA ASN A 91 -8.74 -15.19 -9.30
C ASN A 91 -7.53 -14.96 -10.25
N PRO A 92 -7.36 -15.76 -11.33
CA PRO A 92 -6.18 -15.65 -12.19
C PRO A 92 -6.04 -14.29 -12.86
N ASP A 93 -7.14 -13.65 -13.25
CA ASP A 93 -7.14 -12.31 -13.86
C ASP A 93 -6.63 -11.23 -12.90
N PHE A 94 -6.96 -11.32 -11.62
CA PHE A 94 -6.43 -10.42 -10.60
C PHE A 94 -4.91 -10.56 -10.49
N TYR A 95 -4.44 -11.80 -10.33
CA TYR A 95 -3.02 -12.09 -10.17
C TYR A 95 -2.19 -11.73 -11.42
N SER A 96 -2.75 -11.88 -12.63
CA SER A 96 -2.06 -11.52 -13.88
C SER A 96 -1.82 -10.00 -14.01
N LYS A 97 -2.70 -9.20 -13.44
CA LYS A 97 -2.62 -7.72 -13.47
C LYS A 97 -1.86 -7.14 -12.29
N TRP A 98 -1.75 -7.88 -11.19
CA TRP A 98 -1.13 -7.39 -9.97
C TRP A 98 0.36 -7.13 -10.14
N ALA A 99 0.76 -5.86 -10.10
CA ALA A 99 2.15 -5.41 -10.08
C ALA A 99 2.61 -5.05 -8.67
N GLY A 100 1.77 -4.36 -7.90
CA GLY A 100 2.08 -3.94 -6.54
C GLY A 100 0.85 -3.64 -5.71
N ASP A 101 1.09 -3.34 -4.44
CA ASP A 101 0.07 -2.85 -3.52
C ASP A 101 0.63 -1.77 -2.58
N LEU A 102 -0.26 -0.93 -2.11
CA LEU A 102 0.00 0.14 -1.19
C LEU A 102 -1.20 0.27 -0.24
N ALA A 103 -0.96 0.19 1.05
CA ALA A 103 -2.03 0.28 2.05
C ALA A 103 -3.18 -0.76 1.85
N GLY A 104 -2.86 -1.97 1.38
CA GLY A 104 -3.84 -3.02 1.08
C GLY A 104 -4.64 -2.79 -0.21
N ARG A 105 -4.25 -1.83 -1.04
CA ARG A 105 -4.82 -1.51 -2.34
C ARG A 105 -3.91 -2.00 -3.44
N PHE A 106 -4.44 -2.87 -4.30
CA PHE A 106 -3.68 -3.55 -5.34
C PHE A 106 -3.80 -2.80 -6.66
N PHE A 107 -2.68 -2.69 -7.39
CA PHE A 107 -2.61 -1.94 -8.63
C PHE A 107 -1.80 -2.68 -9.71
N ASP A 108 -2.06 -2.30 -10.96
CA ASP A 108 -1.38 -2.76 -12.16
C ASP A 108 -0.05 -2.02 -12.40
N ARG A 109 0.62 -2.33 -13.52
CA ARG A 109 1.89 -1.72 -13.93
C ARG A 109 1.84 -0.22 -14.17
N ASP A 110 0.65 0.33 -14.33
CA ASP A 110 0.40 1.76 -14.50
C ASP A 110 -0.04 2.43 -13.19
N GLY A 111 -0.08 1.70 -12.08
CA GLY A 111 -0.51 2.19 -10.77
C GLY A 111 -2.01 2.34 -10.62
N LYS A 112 -2.82 1.76 -11.53
CA LYS A 112 -4.28 1.82 -11.48
C LYS A 112 -4.82 0.66 -10.66
N SER A 113 -5.85 0.92 -9.85
CA SER A 113 -6.52 -0.15 -9.09
C SER A 113 -7.01 -1.27 -10.01
N ILE A 114 -6.75 -2.52 -9.63
CA ILE A 114 -7.14 -3.72 -10.38
C ILE A 114 -8.45 -4.36 -9.91
N SER A 115 -9.00 -3.92 -8.78
CA SER A 115 -10.22 -4.53 -8.24
C SER A 115 -11.08 -3.55 -7.45
N LYS A 116 -12.09 -3.00 -8.10
CA LYS A 116 -13.11 -2.18 -7.42
C LYS A 116 -13.85 -2.96 -6.32
N GLN A 117 -14.06 -4.26 -6.52
CA GLN A 117 -14.68 -5.13 -5.53
C GLN A 117 -13.83 -5.23 -4.26
N LEU A 118 -12.53 -5.39 -4.37
CA LEU A 118 -11.63 -5.44 -3.22
C LEU A 118 -11.53 -4.05 -2.56
N ASP A 119 -11.40 -3.00 -3.35
CA ASP A 119 -11.35 -1.62 -2.85
C ASP A 119 -12.60 -1.25 -2.06
N SER A 120 -13.78 -1.70 -2.50
CA SER A 120 -15.04 -1.45 -1.77
C SER A 120 -15.10 -2.12 -0.39
N ARG A 121 -14.21 -3.07 -0.09
CA ARG A 121 -14.08 -3.78 1.18
C ARG A 121 -12.83 -3.41 1.97
N THR A 122 -11.92 -2.61 1.41
CA THR A 122 -10.67 -2.21 2.06
C THR A 122 -10.89 -0.96 2.91
N VAL A 123 -10.62 -1.04 4.21
CA VAL A 123 -10.76 0.06 5.17
C VAL A 123 -9.50 0.92 5.16
N GLY A 124 -9.65 2.22 4.93
CA GLY A 124 -8.54 3.17 4.84
C GLY A 124 -8.69 4.12 3.67
N LEU A 125 -7.67 4.94 3.42
CA LEU A 125 -7.64 5.86 2.29
C LEU A 125 -7.64 5.11 0.95
N GLU A 126 -8.27 5.69 -0.07
CA GLU A 126 -8.21 5.19 -1.44
C GLU A 126 -6.86 5.57 -2.09
N LEU A 127 -6.43 4.83 -3.14
CA LEU A 127 -5.21 5.20 -3.89
C LEU A 127 -5.27 6.64 -4.42
N SER A 128 -6.45 7.06 -4.87
CA SER A 128 -6.70 8.41 -5.35
C SER A 128 -6.65 9.49 -4.27
N GLU A 129 -6.86 9.14 -3.01
CA GLU A 129 -6.68 10.06 -1.88
C GLU A 129 -5.20 10.14 -1.52
N ILE A 130 -4.51 8.99 -1.46
CA ILE A 130 -3.08 8.91 -1.14
C ILE A 130 -2.26 9.69 -2.19
N SER A 131 -2.51 9.47 -3.48
CA SER A 131 -1.77 10.15 -4.57
C SER A 131 -1.94 11.67 -4.60
N LYS A 132 -2.98 12.21 -3.94
CA LYS A 132 -3.22 13.65 -3.81
C LYS A 132 -2.57 14.28 -2.59
N MET A 133 -2.02 13.46 -1.69
CA MET A 133 -1.32 14.00 -0.51
C MET A 133 -0.08 14.78 -0.95
N LYS A 134 0.27 15.79 -0.16
CA LYS A 134 1.38 16.72 -0.47
C LYS A 134 2.72 16.00 -0.65
N ARG A 135 2.99 15.00 0.18
CA ARG A 135 4.19 14.16 0.12
C ARG A 135 3.85 12.72 0.47
N VAL A 136 4.19 11.80 -0.43
CA VAL A 136 4.04 10.36 -0.21
C VAL A 136 5.40 9.71 -0.37
N VAL A 137 5.98 9.28 0.75
CA VAL A 137 7.30 8.64 0.80
C VAL A 137 7.11 7.13 0.78
N GLY A 138 7.41 6.50 -0.35
CA GLY A 138 7.48 5.05 -0.48
C GLY A 138 8.73 4.50 0.20
N VAL A 139 8.58 3.50 1.05
CA VAL A 139 9.72 2.81 1.69
C VAL A 139 9.67 1.34 1.30
N ALA A 140 10.57 0.93 0.44
CA ALA A 140 10.65 -0.46 -0.02
C ALA A 140 12.06 -0.79 -0.52
N ALA A 141 12.55 -1.97 -0.18
CA ALA A 141 13.86 -2.45 -0.59
C ALA A 141 13.80 -3.94 -0.91
N GLY A 142 14.65 -4.39 -1.81
CA GLY A 142 14.72 -5.76 -2.31
C GLY A 142 14.40 -5.84 -3.81
N ASP A 143 15.05 -6.78 -4.48
CA ASP A 143 14.93 -6.96 -5.92
C ASP A 143 13.51 -7.33 -6.34
N GLU A 144 12.83 -8.11 -5.51
CA GLU A 144 11.45 -8.54 -5.69
C GLU A 144 10.43 -7.39 -5.59
N LYS A 145 10.86 -6.23 -5.11
CA LYS A 145 10.03 -5.01 -5.00
C LYS A 145 10.05 -4.13 -6.25
N THR A 146 10.99 -4.36 -7.16
CA THR A 146 11.24 -3.49 -8.31
C THR A 146 10.00 -3.25 -9.16
N GLU A 147 9.20 -4.29 -9.47
CA GLU A 147 7.99 -4.14 -10.28
C GLU A 147 6.92 -3.28 -9.58
N GLY A 148 6.68 -3.53 -8.29
CA GLY A 148 5.72 -2.75 -7.50
C GLY A 148 6.13 -1.29 -7.34
N ILE A 149 7.42 -1.03 -7.13
CA ILE A 149 7.96 0.34 -7.02
C ILE A 149 7.82 1.08 -8.36
N LEU A 150 8.19 0.46 -9.47
CA LEU A 150 8.02 1.05 -10.81
C LEU A 150 6.56 1.39 -11.11
N ALA A 151 5.64 0.50 -10.77
CA ALA A 151 4.22 0.73 -10.95
C ALA A 151 3.71 1.89 -10.07
N ALA A 152 4.14 1.96 -8.81
CA ALA A 152 3.79 3.06 -7.91
C ALA A 152 4.30 4.42 -8.39
N LEU A 153 5.54 4.47 -8.92
CA LEU A 153 6.13 5.68 -9.51
C LEU A 153 5.38 6.10 -10.78
N ARG A 154 5.09 5.18 -11.70
CA ARG A 154 4.35 5.46 -12.94
C ARG A 154 2.93 5.97 -12.68
N GLY A 155 2.26 5.40 -11.69
CA GLY A 155 0.92 5.81 -11.29
C GLY A 155 0.87 7.10 -10.47
N GLY A 156 2.03 7.71 -10.15
CA GLY A 156 2.07 8.89 -9.27
C GLY A 156 1.56 8.62 -7.86
N LEU A 157 1.62 7.35 -7.41
CA LEU A 157 1.15 6.95 -6.08
C LEU A 157 2.11 7.38 -4.96
N ILE A 158 3.38 7.60 -5.31
CA ILE A 158 4.42 8.11 -4.40
C ILE A 158 5.15 9.28 -5.06
N SER A 159 5.56 10.25 -4.25
CA SER A 159 6.35 11.41 -4.69
C SER A 159 7.84 11.27 -4.37
N GLU A 160 8.17 10.44 -3.40
CA GLU A 160 9.54 10.18 -2.94
C GLU A 160 9.73 8.69 -2.69
N LEU A 161 10.96 8.21 -2.82
CA LEU A 161 11.30 6.79 -2.60
C LEU A 161 12.53 6.67 -1.70
N VAL A 162 12.40 5.85 -0.67
CA VAL A 162 13.52 5.35 0.14
C VAL A 162 13.70 3.87 -0.18
N THR A 163 14.85 3.53 -0.75
CA THR A 163 15.13 2.17 -1.21
C THR A 163 16.63 1.82 -1.04
N SER A 164 16.99 0.57 -1.29
CA SER A 164 18.40 0.14 -1.33
C SER A 164 19.08 0.55 -2.64
N SER A 165 20.41 0.70 -2.61
CA SER A 165 21.22 1.04 -3.80
C SER A 165 21.01 0.04 -4.94
N ASN A 166 20.98 -1.25 -4.65
CA ASN A 166 20.74 -2.29 -5.66
C ASN A 166 19.37 -2.16 -6.32
N CYS A 167 18.34 -1.92 -5.52
CA CYS A 167 16.99 -1.70 -6.05
C CYS A 167 16.92 -0.41 -6.89
N ALA A 168 17.59 0.67 -6.45
CA ALA A 168 17.66 1.92 -7.20
C ALA A 168 18.32 1.73 -8.57
N LEU A 169 19.42 0.99 -8.67
CA LEU A 169 20.07 0.68 -9.94
C LEU A 169 19.14 -0.07 -10.90
N LYS A 170 18.44 -1.11 -10.42
CA LYS A 170 17.46 -1.85 -11.23
C LYS A 170 16.30 -0.98 -11.72
N LEU A 171 15.85 -0.04 -10.89
CA LEU A 171 14.79 0.90 -11.27
C LEU A 171 15.26 1.83 -12.41
N LEU A 172 16.50 2.32 -12.35
CA LEU A 172 17.10 3.15 -13.39
C LEU A 172 17.28 2.38 -14.71
N GLU A 173 17.83 1.17 -14.66
CA GLU A 173 17.97 0.29 -15.83
C GLU A 173 16.62 0.00 -16.50
N ALA A 174 15.57 -0.28 -15.71
CA ALA A 174 14.23 -0.52 -16.22
C ALA A 174 13.58 0.74 -16.83
N ALA A 175 13.88 1.91 -16.30
CA ALA A 175 13.42 3.20 -16.85
C ALA A 175 14.11 3.53 -18.19
N GLU A 176 15.41 3.32 -18.30
CA GLU A 176 16.19 3.53 -19.52
C GLU A 176 15.77 2.58 -20.64
N SER A 177 15.57 1.29 -20.32
CA SER A 177 15.12 0.28 -21.28
C SER A 177 13.75 0.62 -21.89
N LYS A 178 12.87 1.28 -21.15
CA LYS A 178 11.57 1.74 -21.68
C LYS A 178 11.74 2.95 -22.59
N LYS A 179 12.58 3.90 -22.23
CA LYS A 179 12.85 5.10 -23.02
C LYS A 179 13.45 4.76 -24.39
N LEU A 180 14.31 3.74 -24.45
CA LEU A 180 14.86 3.21 -25.70
C LEU A 180 13.80 2.54 -26.60
N LYS A 181 12.80 1.86 -26.01
CA LYS A 181 11.71 1.21 -26.77
C LYS A 181 10.65 2.20 -27.30
N GLU A 182 10.55 3.38 -26.73
CA GLU A 182 9.65 4.44 -27.19
C GLU A 182 10.29 5.32 -28.29
N LEU A 183 11.60 5.14 -28.59
CA LEU A 183 12.37 5.86 -29.62
C LEU A 183 12.56 5.04 -30.91
N VAL A 184 12.09 3.77 -30.96
CA VAL A 184 12.15 2.86 -32.09
C VAL A 184 10.72 2.49 -32.53
#